data_fddb4c01db676998caa1011c62c97869
#
_entry.id   fddb4c01db676998caa1011c62c97869
#
_cell.length_a   1.000
_cell.length_b   1.000
_cell.length_c   1.000
_cell.angle_alpha   90.00
_cell.angle_beta   90.00
_cell.angle_gamma   90.00
#
_symmetry.space_group_name_H-M   'P 1'
#
loop_
_entity.id
_entity.type
_entity.pdbx_description
1 polymer ?
#
loop_
_entity_poly.entity_id
_entity_poly.type
_entity_poly.pdbx_seq_one_letter_code
_entity_poly.pdbx_strand_id
1 'polypeptide(L)'
;DEPFIFYLGDNIILGSLKRFVEKFEQEKLNCVLALSRVKDPQRFGVPELKDGRIVRVEEKPSQPKSDYAVTGIYVYDRNFFEAFGHIKPSERGEYEISDIHTWLIENGKAVGYEEITGWWKDTGKPEDLLEGNQLLLGEMAEGSRTGAGIEAGAVLQGKISIGKDVIIGPRVLIRGPVVIGDGCRIENSYVGPYTSIGNEVEIYNTEIEHSVVFDYVDINCSKRIVDSLIGMNATVSSAHDTLPLGHKLVIGDNAVVEI
;
A
#
# COMPACT_ATOMS: atom_id res chain seq x y z
N ASP A 1 -11.27 18.76 -21.14
CA ASP A 1 -11.42 19.99 -20.33
C ASP A 1 -12.09 19.75 -18.96
N GLU A 2 -12.22 18.50 -18.55
CA GLU A 2 -12.83 18.14 -17.26
C GLU A 2 -11.77 18.10 -16.15
N PRO A 3 -12.13 18.44 -14.90
CA PRO A 3 -11.28 18.18 -13.74
C PRO A 3 -10.98 16.69 -13.58
N PHE A 4 -9.82 16.38 -13.01
CA PHE A 4 -9.40 14.99 -12.81
C PHE A 4 -8.68 14.82 -11.48
N ILE A 5 -8.69 13.59 -10.98
CA ILE A 5 -7.89 13.17 -9.83
C ILE A 5 -6.60 12.55 -10.37
N PHE A 6 -5.47 13.05 -9.89
CA PHE A 6 -4.17 12.45 -10.09
C PHE A 6 -3.80 11.70 -8.80
N TYR A 7 -3.67 10.40 -8.89
CA TYR A 7 -3.42 9.53 -7.73
C TYR A 7 -2.21 8.65 -8.03
N LEU A 8 -1.16 8.79 -7.24
CA LEU A 8 0.02 7.93 -7.34
C LEU A 8 -0.32 6.54 -6.79
N GLY A 9 0.00 5.49 -7.55
CA GLY A 9 -0.42 4.12 -7.28
C GLY A 9 0.23 3.47 -6.06
N ASP A 10 1.28 4.07 -5.52
CA ASP A 10 1.99 3.66 -4.31
C ASP A 10 1.47 4.34 -3.03
N ASN A 11 0.42 5.12 -3.11
CA ASN A 11 -0.18 5.78 -1.96
C ASN A 11 -1.41 5.04 -1.46
N ILE A 12 -1.54 4.88 -0.16
CA ILE A 12 -2.71 4.30 0.50
C ILE A 12 -3.24 5.29 1.52
N ILE A 13 -4.55 5.55 1.50
CA ILE A 13 -5.22 6.39 2.50
C ILE A 13 -6.41 5.68 3.13
N LEU A 14 -6.69 6.01 4.38
CA LEU A 14 -7.96 5.69 5.00
C LEU A 14 -8.99 6.77 4.67
N GLY A 15 -10.08 6.40 4.03
CA GLY A 15 -11.20 7.30 3.79
C GLY A 15 -11.52 7.54 2.32
N SER A 16 -12.43 8.48 2.07
CA SER A 16 -12.97 8.79 0.75
C SER A 16 -12.29 10.00 0.12
N LEU A 17 -12.04 9.92 -1.19
CA LEU A 17 -11.58 11.05 -1.99
C LEU A 17 -12.64 12.14 -2.19
N LYS A 18 -13.90 11.85 -1.88
CA LYS A 18 -15.05 12.72 -2.15
C LYS A 18 -14.87 14.14 -1.60
N ARG A 19 -14.34 14.28 -0.38
CA ARG A 19 -14.13 15.58 0.25
C ARG A 19 -13.13 16.49 -0.48
N PHE A 20 -12.11 15.89 -1.14
CA PHE A 20 -11.16 16.66 -1.95
C PHE A 20 -11.84 17.23 -3.19
N VAL A 21 -12.70 16.42 -3.83
CA VAL A 21 -13.50 16.85 -4.99
C VAL A 21 -14.52 17.89 -4.56
N GLU A 22 -15.25 17.68 -3.47
CA GLU A 22 -16.22 18.64 -2.95
C GLU A 22 -15.57 20.00 -2.64
N LYS A 23 -14.40 20.01 -2.00
CA LYS A 23 -13.65 21.24 -1.73
C LYS A 23 -13.24 21.95 -3.04
N PHE A 24 -12.71 21.18 -4.00
CA PHE A 24 -12.32 21.70 -5.32
C PHE A 24 -13.49 22.42 -6.00
N GLU A 25 -14.67 21.82 -6.00
CA GLU A 25 -15.88 22.37 -6.64
C GLU A 25 -16.45 23.58 -5.88
N GLN A 26 -16.59 23.47 -4.56
CA GLN A 26 -17.21 24.51 -3.71
C GLN A 26 -16.39 25.78 -3.66
N GLU A 27 -15.07 25.64 -3.55
CA GLU A 27 -14.15 26.79 -3.49
C GLU A 27 -13.66 27.24 -4.88
N LYS A 28 -14.11 26.55 -5.94
CA LYS A 28 -13.71 26.85 -7.36
C LYS A 28 -12.20 26.90 -7.54
N LEU A 29 -11.52 25.90 -7.00
CA LEU A 29 -10.06 25.81 -7.04
C LEU A 29 -9.58 25.31 -8.41
N ASN A 30 -8.32 25.58 -8.73
CA ASN A 30 -7.62 25.01 -9.88
C ASN A 30 -6.82 23.76 -9.48
N CYS A 31 -6.48 23.66 -8.18
CA CYS A 31 -5.79 22.52 -7.63
C CYS A 31 -6.19 22.32 -6.15
N VAL A 32 -6.37 21.06 -5.73
CA VAL A 32 -6.42 20.66 -4.32
C VAL A 32 -5.33 19.65 -4.03
N LEU A 33 -4.52 19.92 -3.02
CA LEU A 33 -3.49 19.01 -2.53
C LEU A 33 -4.01 18.26 -1.31
N ALA A 34 -3.85 16.95 -1.29
CA ALA A 34 -4.04 16.18 -0.08
C ALA A 34 -2.78 16.27 0.78
N LEU A 35 -2.92 16.74 2.02
CA LEU A 35 -1.81 16.89 2.96
C LEU A 35 -1.93 15.90 4.11
N SER A 36 -0.79 15.39 4.57
CA SER A 36 -0.69 14.58 5.79
C SER A 36 0.41 15.10 6.69
N ARG A 37 0.19 15.07 8.02
CA ARG A 37 1.26 15.37 8.98
C ARG A 37 2.20 14.20 9.11
N VAL A 38 3.49 14.47 9.05
CA VAL A 38 4.55 13.45 9.09
C VAL A 38 5.68 13.86 10.04
N LYS A 39 6.42 12.89 10.51
CA LYS A 39 7.59 13.12 11.36
C LYS A 39 8.81 13.60 10.55
N ASP A 40 8.92 13.14 9.32
CA ASP A 40 10.07 13.35 8.43
C ASP A 40 9.65 14.06 7.13
N PRO A 41 9.18 15.32 7.19
CA PRO A 41 8.65 16.03 6.02
C PRO A 41 9.68 16.23 4.92
N GLN A 42 10.97 16.28 5.24
CA GLN A 42 12.08 16.42 4.27
C GLN A 42 12.17 15.27 3.25
N ARG A 43 11.38 14.22 3.42
CA ARG A 43 11.30 13.10 2.46
C ARG A 43 10.31 13.33 1.32
N PHE A 44 9.49 14.36 1.42
CA PHE A 44 8.32 14.62 0.58
C PHE A 44 8.31 16.04 0.04
N GLY A 45 7.36 16.35 -0.82
CA GLY A 45 6.98 17.73 -1.12
C GLY A 45 6.41 18.40 0.13
N VAL A 46 6.94 19.55 0.51
CA VAL A 46 6.55 20.26 1.74
C VAL A 46 5.90 21.58 1.38
N PRO A 47 4.65 21.83 1.81
CA PRO A 47 4.00 23.11 1.60
C PRO A 47 4.50 24.16 2.62
N GLU A 48 4.74 25.38 2.14
CA GLU A 48 4.84 26.56 2.98
C GLU A 48 3.45 27.17 3.14
N LEU A 49 2.99 27.30 4.38
CA LEU A 49 1.69 27.85 4.72
C LEU A 49 1.80 29.26 5.31
N LYS A 50 1.02 30.21 4.78
CA LYS A 50 0.83 31.56 5.36
C LYS A 50 -0.65 31.89 5.38
N ASP A 51 -1.15 32.32 6.52
CA ASP A 51 -2.56 32.69 6.74
C ASP A 51 -3.55 31.61 6.23
N GLY A 52 -3.22 30.33 6.46
CA GLY A 52 -4.03 29.18 6.06
C GLY A 52 -4.02 28.89 4.55
N ARG A 53 -3.10 29.48 3.79
CA ARG A 53 -2.95 29.25 2.34
C ARG A 53 -1.58 28.68 2.02
N ILE A 54 -1.51 27.83 1.01
CA ILE A 54 -0.24 27.40 0.46
C ILE A 54 0.34 28.52 -0.38
N VAL A 55 1.58 28.95 -0.08
CA VAL A 55 2.29 29.97 -0.82
C VAL A 55 3.42 29.41 -1.69
N ARG A 56 3.87 28.21 -1.39
CA ARG A 56 4.88 27.46 -2.15
C ARG A 56 4.87 25.99 -1.75
N VAL A 57 5.32 25.12 -2.66
CA VAL A 57 5.63 23.71 -2.36
C VAL A 57 7.07 23.45 -2.80
N GLU A 58 7.87 22.88 -1.91
CA GLU A 58 9.27 22.55 -2.18
C GLU A 58 9.48 21.03 -2.07
N GLU A 59 10.08 20.43 -3.09
CA GLU A 59 10.35 18.99 -3.10
C GLU A 59 11.57 18.66 -2.24
N LYS A 60 11.38 17.76 -1.29
CA LYS A 60 12.41 17.21 -0.40
C LYS A 60 13.37 18.29 0.17
N PRO A 61 12.84 19.35 0.80
CA PRO A 61 13.65 20.45 1.28
C PRO A 61 14.59 20.03 2.40
N SER A 62 15.79 20.55 2.42
CA SER A 62 16.74 20.34 3.53
C SER A 62 16.27 21.00 4.84
N GLN A 63 15.44 22.03 4.74
CA GLN A 63 14.83 22.76 5.85
C GLN A 63 13.33 22.92 5.65
N PRO A 64 12.53 21.92 6.06
CA PRO A 64 11.08 21.93 5.88
C PRO A 64 10.42 23.16 6.53
N LYS A 65 9.46 23.78 5.83
CA LYS A 65 8.72 24.95 6.32
C LYS A 65 7.44 24.58 7.08
N SER A 66 7.05 23.31 7.06
CA SER A 66 5.92 22.77 7.81
C SER A 66 6.15 21.30 8.15
N ASP A 67 5.30 20.75 8.99
CA ASP A 67 5.23 19.32 9.33
C ASP A 67 4.31 18.52 8.38
N TYR A 68 3.87 19.15 7.30
CA TYR A 68 3.04 18.51 6.28
C TYR A 68 3.87 17.93 5.15
N ALA A 69 3.46 16.74 4.71
CA ALA A 69 3.81 16.18 3.42
C ALA A 69 2.68 16.40 2.43
N VAL A 70 3.00 16.81 1.21
CA VAL A 70 2.11 16.70 0.08
C VAL A 70 2.08 15.23 -0.31
N THR A 71 0.92 14.62 -0.20
CA THR A 71 0.75 13.21 -0.54
C THR A 71 0.62 13.03 -2.06
N GLY A 72 0.64 11.81 -2.55
CA GLY A 72 0.48 11.53 -3.98
C GLY A 72 -0.97 11.61 -4.48
N ILE A 73 -1.80 12.50 -3.92
CA ILE A 73 -3.22 12.63 -4.26
C ILE A 73 -3.56 14.10 -4.52
N TYR A 74 -4.06 14.36 -5.72
CA TYR A 74 -4.33 15.71 -6.19
C TYR A 74 -5.63 15.77 -6.99
N VAL A 75 -6.33 16.90 -6.92
CA VAL A 75 -7.42 17.23 -7.85
C VAL A 75 -6.98 18.43 -8.67
N TYR A 76 -7.04 18.32 -9.96
CA TYR A 76 -6.63 19.36 -10.89
C TYR A 76 -7.71 19.69 -11.91
N ASP A 77 -7.66 20.92 -12.42
CA ASP A 77 -8.27 21.27 -13.70
C ASP A 77 -7.23 21.27 -14.83
N ARG A 78 -7.63 21.76 -16.02
CA ARG A 78 -6.77 21.86 -17.21
C ARG A 78 -5.49 22.69 -17.01
N ASN A 79 -5.43 23.58 -16.00
CA ASN A 79 -4.25 24.38 -15.72
C ASN A 79 -3.03 23.53 -15.35
N PHE A 80 -3.23 22.26 -14.94
CA PHE A 80 -2.14 21.30 -14.77
C PHE A 80 -1.29 21.13 -16.03
N PHE A 81 -1.92 20.99 -17.19
CA PHE A 81 -1.20 20.79 -18.46
C PHE A 81 -0.48 22.05 -18.92
N GLU A 82 -1.03 23.22 -18.59
CA GLU A 82 -0.36 24.49 -18.82
C GLU A 82 0.90 24.58 -17.94
N ALA A 83 0.78 24.32 -16.65
CA ALA A 83 1.90 24.31 -15.71
C ALA A 83 2.98 23.30 -16.13
N PHE A 84 2.58 22.09 -16.53
CA PHE A 84 3.51 21.05 -16.98
C PHE A 84 4.35 21.49 -18.18
N GLY A 85 3.80 22.29 -19.08
CA GLY A 85 4.53 22.87 -20.21
C GLY A 85 5.59 23.90 -19.84
N HIS A 86 5.60 24.40 -18.59
CA HIS A 86 6.51 25.45 -18.14
C HIS A 86 7.56 24.99 -17.12
N ILE A 87 7.38 23.82 -16.49
CA ILE A 87 8.37 23.27 -15.56
C ILE A 87 9.57 22.66 -16.30
N LYS A 88 10.68 22.56 -15.63
CA LYS A 88 11.93 21.96 -16.14
C LYS A 88 12.39 20.85 -15.20
N PRO A 89 13.20 19.92 -15.69
CA PRO A 89 13.83 18.94 -14.80
C PRO A 89 14.60 19.62 -13.68
N SER A 90 14.45 19.12 -12.47
CA SER A 90 15.17 19.55 -11.28
C SER A 90 16.67 19.21 -11.36
N GLU A 91 17.45 19.60 -10.38
CA GLU A 91 18.85 19.20 -10.25
C GLU A 91 19.05 17.65 -10.20
N ARG A 92 17.96 16.93 -9.85
CA ARG A 92 17.89 15.46 -9.86
C ARG A 92 17.63 14.87 -11.25
N GLY A 93 17.34 15.72 -12.25
CA GLY A 93 16.99 15.32 -13.61
C GLY A 93 15.53 14.86 -13.77
N GLU A 94 14.68 15.11 -12.77
CA GLU A 94 13.28 14.68 -12.73
C GLU A 94 12.34 15.88 -12.85
N TYR A 95 11.17 15.70 -13.49
CA TYR A 95 10.07 16.66 -13.46
C TYR A 95 9.33 16.51 -12.13
N GLU A 96 9.47 17.49 -11.25
CA GLU A 96 8.88 17.45 -9.91
C GLU A 96 7.43 17.95 -9.94
N ILE A 97 6.53 17.18 -9.38
CA ILE A 97 5.12 17.59 -9.27
C ILE A 97 4.96 18.82 -8.37
N SER A 98 5.85 19.01 -7.42
CA SER A 98 5.92 20.18 -6.53
C SER A 98 6.15 21.49 -7.30
N ASP A 99 6.86 21.43 -8.42
CA ASP A 99 7.07 22.58 -9.29
C ASP A 99 5.79 22.99 -10.03
N ILE A 100 4.92 22.03 -10.37
CA ILE A 100 3.59 22.32 -10.92
C ILE A 100 2.78 23.12 -9.91
N HIS A 101 2.77 22.71 -8.64
CA HIS A 101 2.04 23.41 -7.59
C HIS A 101 2.56 24.84 -7.39
N THR A 102 3.87 24.99 -7.33
CA THR A 102 4.53 26.29 -7.19
C THR A 102 4.21 27.19 -8.41
N TRP A 103 4.31 26.65 -9.63
CA TRP A 103 3.96 27.39 -10.82
C TRP A 103 2.49 27.86 -10.82
N LEU A 104 1.54 27.00 -10.43
CA LEU A 104 0.13 27.36 -10.31
C LEU A 104 -0.06 28.54 -9.34
N ILE A 105 0.59 28.50 -8.18
CA ILE A 105 0.51 29.54 -7.16
C ILE A 105 1.09 30.87 -7.71
N GLU A 106 2.27 30.83 -8.29
CA GLU A 106 2.99 32.00 -8.82
C GLU A 106 2.23 32.67 -9.99
N ASN A 107 1.43 31.87 -10.73
CA ASN A 107 0.60 32.38 -11.82
C ASN A 107 -0.85 32.69 -11.39
N GLY A 108 -1.08 32.86 -10.08
CA GLY A 108 -2.34 33.36 -9.53
C GLY A 108 -3.50 32.36 -9.64
N LYS A 109 -3.20 31.07 -9.84
CA LYS A 109 -4.22 30.01 -9.79
C LYS A 109 -4.60 29.69 -8.35
N ALA A 110 -5.85 29.34 -8.12
CA ALA A 110 -6.37 29.01 -6.80
C ALA A 110 -5.95 27.59 -6.41
N VAL A 111 -4.95 27.49 -5.52
CA VAL A 111 -4.47 26.21 -4.96
C VAL A 111 -4.93 26.10 -3.51
N GLY A 112 -5.74 25.08 -3.25
CA GLY A 112 -6.21 24.74 -1.91
C GLY A 112 -5.59 23.43 -1.41
N TYR A 113 -5.90 23.11 -0.18
CA TYR A 113 -5.52 21.81 0.39
C TYR A 113 -6.59 21.26 1.31
N GLU A 114 -6.55 19.96 1.50
CA GLU A 114 -7.37 19.25 2.48
C GLU A 114 -6.49 18.27 3.25
N GLU A 115 -6.60 18.27 4.58
CA GLU A 115 -5.83 17.36 5.42
C GLU A 115 -6.46 15.95 5.41
N ILE A 116 -5.67 14.91 5.21
CA ILE A 116 -6.12 13.53 5.30
C ILE A 116 -6.53 13.23 6.74
N THR A 117 -7.79 12.86 6.93
CA THR A 117 -8.28 12.37 8.23
C THR A 117 -8.09 10.87 8.32
N GLY A 118 -7.33 10.43 9.30
CA GLY A 118 -6.94 9.04 9.43
C GLY A 118 -5.45 8.87 9.14
N TRP A 119 -5.10 7.79 8.47
CA TRP A 119 -3.72 7.53 8.12
C TRP A 119 -3.50 7.59 6.59
N TRP A 120 -2.29 7.92 6.25
CA TRP A 120 -1.74 7.88 4.91
C TRP A 120 -0.41 7.13 4.95
N LYS A 121 -0.16 6.31 3.92
CA LYS A 121 1.09 5.57 3.76
C LYS A 121 1.53 5.65 2.30
N ASP A 122 2.76 6.04 2.10
CA ASP A 122 3.53 5.87 0.89
C ASP A 122 4.19 4.49 0.94
N THR A 123 3.96 3.64 -0.08
CA THR A 123 4.45 2.26 -0.13
C THR A 123 5.62 2.09 -1.09
N GLY A 124 6.52 3.07 -1.11
CA GLY A 124 7.69 3.08 -1.99
C GLY A 124 8.77 2.05 -1.68
N LYS A 125 8.67 1.31 -0.56
CA LYS A 125 9.60 0.26 -0.16
C LYS A 125 8.86 -1.01 0.25
N PRO A 126 9.50 -2.18 0.17
CA PRO A 126 8.89 -3.45 0.59
C PRO A 126 8.32 -3.44 2.02
N GLU A 127 9.05 -2.86 2.98
CA GLU A 127 8.61 -2.74 4.37
C GLU A 127 7.35 -1.88 4.51
N ASP A 128 7.21 -0.86 3.67
CA ASP A 128 6.04 0.02 3.65
C ASP A 128 4.79 -0.73 3.17
N LEU A 129 4.93 -1.74 2.29
CA LEU A 129 3.83 -2.61 1.87
C LEU A 129 3.29 -3.45 3.03
N LEU A 130 4.16 -4.03 3.86
CA LEU A 130 3.75 -4.80 5.04
C LEU A 130 3.03 -3.90 6.06
N GLU A 131 3.55 -2.70 6.31
CA GLU A 131 2.91 -1.73 7.19
C GLU A 131 1.54 -1.27 6.62
N GLY A 132 1.46 -0.98 5.32
CA GLY A 132 0.20 -0.65 4.64
C GLY A 132 -0.82 -1.79 4.74
N ASN A 133 -0.39 -3.03 4.54
CA ASN A 133 -1.21 -4.22 4.71
C ASN A 133 -1.74 -4.34 6.15
N GLN A 134 -0.88 -4.13 7.15
CA GLN A 134 -1.27 -4.16 8.55
C GLN A 134 -2.31 -3.09 8.88
N LEU A 135 -2.14 -1.87 8.38
CA LEU A 135 -3.09 -0.77 8.57
C LEU A 135 -4.45 -1.10 7.95
N LEU A 136 -4.47 -1.58 6.70
CA LEU A 136 -5.70 -1.94 5.99
C LEU A 136 -6.45 -3.08 6.68
N LEU A 137 -5.75 -4.14 7.07
CA LEU A 137 -6.35 -5.28 7.76
C LEU A 137 -6.84 -4.91 9.16
N GLY A 138 -6.18 -3.96 9.84
CA GLY A 138 -6.60 -3.43 11.13
C GLY A 138 -7.99 -2.77 11.06
N GLU A 139 -8.25 -2.04 9.97
CA GLU A 139 -9.52 -1.35 9.72
C GLU A 139 -10.60 -2.27 9.09
N MET A 140 -10.25 -3.51 8.71
CA MET A 140 -11.17 -4.45 8.09
C MET A 140 -12.41 -4.68 8.99
N ALA A 141 -13.60 -4.59 8.40
CA ALA A 141 -14.84 -5.03 9.06
C ALA A 141 -14.83 -6.57 9.28
N GLU A 142 -15.88 -7.11 9.91
CA GLU A 142 -16.05 -8.56 9.92
C GLU A 142 -16.03 -9.10 8.50
N GLY A 143 -15.16 -10.11 8.26
CA GLY A 143 -14.93 -10.64 6.93
C GLY A 143 -16.06 -11.56 6.45
N SER A 144 -16.17 -11.72 5.14
CA SER A 144 -17.04 -12.70 4.48
C SER A 144 -16.37 -14.06 4.39
N ARG A 145 -17.16 -15.13 4.55
CA ARG A 145 -16.71 -16.53 4.38
C ARG A 145 -17.60 -17.28 3.39
N THR A 146 -18.20 -16.57 2.46
CA THR A 146 -19.21 -17.11 1.54
C THR A 146 -18.55 -17.94 0.44
N GLY A 147 -18.95 -19.19 0.31
CA GLY A 147 -18.45 -20.08 -0.77
C GLY A 147 -17.17 -20.85 -0.43
N ALA A 148 -16.64 -20.75 0.79
CA ALA A 148 -15.50 -21.52 1.21
C ALA A 148 -15.88 -22.92 1.69
N GLY A 149 -15.16 -23.95 1.26
CA GLY A 149 -15.21 -25.31 1.80
C GLY A 149 -14.33 -25.40 3.05
N ILE A 150 -14.94 -25.32 4.25
CA ILE A 150 -14.22 -25.43 5.52
C ILE A 150 -14.40 -26.84 6.09
N GLU A 151 -13.33 -27.60 6.17
CA GLU A 151 -13.36 -28.98 6.63
C GLU A 151 -13.40 -29.10 8.17
N ALA A 152 -13.88 -30.24 8.66
CA ALA A 152 -13.91 -30.54 10.07
C ALA A 152 -12.48 -30.53 10.66
N GLY A 153 -12.29 -29.82 11.79
CA GLY A 153 -10.99 -29.67 12.45
C GLY A 153 -10.22 -28.41 12.06
N ALA A 154 -10.71 -27.61 11.12
CA ALA A 154 -10.21 -26.24 10.91
C ALA A 154 -10.76 -25.31 11.99
N VAL A 155 -9.92 -24.38 12.46
CA VAL A 155 -10.27 -23.38 13.48
C VAL A 155 -10.02 -21.98 12.94
N LEU A 156 -11.06 -21.15 12.90
CA LEU A 156 -11.02 -19.78 12.39
C LEU A 156 -11.40 -18.80 13.52
N GLN A 157 -10.51 -17.87 13.84
CA GLN A 157 -10.67 -16.91 14.95
C GLN A 157 -10.43 -15.48 14.48
N GLY A 158 -11.29 -14.53 14.86
CA GLY A 158 -11.16 -13.11 14.54
C GLY A 158 -11.72 -12.73 13.18
N LYS A 159 -11.30 -11.56 12.68
CA LYS A 159 -11.75 -10.99 11.40
C LYS A 159 -11.06 -11.70 10.24
N ILE A 160 -11.80 -12.48 9.48
CA ILE A 160 -11.25 -13.27 8.36
C ILE A 160 -12.17 -13.11 7.16
N SER A 161 -11.62 -12.65 6.04
CA SER A 161 -12.30 -12.62 4.75
C SER A 161 -11.76 -13.72 3.86
N ILE A 162 -12.65 -14.54 3.31
CA ILE A 162 -12.29 -15.69 2.47
C ILE A 162 -13.06 -15.55 1.14
N GLY A 163 -12.32 -15.69 0.04
CA GLY A 163 -12.84 -15.65 -1.31
C GLY A 163 -13.66 -16.89 -1.69
N LYS A 164 -13.98 -17.01 -2.97
CA LYS A 164 -14.77 -18.10 -3.53
C LYS A 164 -13.87 -19.31 -3.78
N ASP A 165 -14.47 -20.51 -3.79
CA ASP A 165 -13.82 -21.77 -4.15
C ASP A 165 -12.55 -22.09 -3.34
N VAL A 166 -12.47 -21.52 -2.11
CA VAL A 166 -11.36 -21.75 -1.17
C VAL A 166 -11.60 -23.03 -0.41
N ILE A 167 -10.56 -23.84 -0.24
CA ILE A 167 -10.57 -25.07 0.57
C ILE A 167 -9.68 -24.85 1.80
N ILE A 168 -10.30 -24.88 2.98
CA ILE A 168 -9.60 -24.90 4.27
C ILE A 168 -9.67 -26.31 4.81
N GLY A 169 -8.58 -27.05 4.68
CA GLY A 169 -8.47 -28.44 5.05
C GLY A 169 -8.33 -28.68 6.57
N PRO A 170 -8.12 -29.92 6.98
CA PRO A 170 -7.99 -30.29 8.37
C PRO A 170 -6.68 -29.72 8.98
N ARG A 171 -6.67 -29.58 10.30
CA ARG A 171 -5.51 -29.05 11.06
C ARG A 171 -5.03 -27.68 10.60
N VAL A 172 -5.96 -26.83 10.16
CA VAL A 172 -5.69 -25.41 9.86
C VAL A 172 -6.15 -24.56 11.01
N LEU A 173 -5.29 -23.64 11.45
CA LEU A 173 -5.63 -22.57 12.39
C LEU A 173 -5.43 -21.22 11.69
N ILE A 174 -6.50 -20.44 11.54
CA ILE A 174 -6.43 -19.06 11.04
C ILE A 174 -6.79 -18.10 12.16
N ARG A 175 -5.92 -17.13 12.41
CA ARG A 175 -6.16 -16.02 13.34
C ARG A 175 -6.12 -14.70 12.61
N GLY A 176 -7.27 -14.04 12.55
CA GLY A 176 -7.40 -12.73 11.91
C GLY A 176 -6.78 -11.56 12.71
N PRO A 177 -6.60 -10.40 12.03
CA PRO A 177 -7.18 -10.10 10.73
C PRO A 177 -6.41 -10.77 9.56
N VAL A 178 -7.15 -11.44 8.67
CA VAL A 178 -6.60 -12.18 7.51
C VAL A 178 -7.54 -12.03 6.31
N VAL A 179 -6.96 -11.88 5.14
CA VAL A 179 -7.68 -11.96 3.85
C VAL A 179 -7.10 -13.11 3.03
N ILE A 180 -7.99 -13.91 2.44
CA ILE A 180 -7.64 -15.02 1.54
C ILE A 180 -8.42 -14.83 0.25
N GLY A 181 -7.71 -14.80 -0.88
CA GLY A 181 -8.25 -14.67 -2.22
C GLY A 181 -9.03 -15.90 -2.69
N ASP A 182 -9.47 -15.86 -3.93
CA ASP A 182 -10.26 -16.94 -4.54
C ASP A 182 -9.38 -18.15 -4.87
N GLY A 183 -9.97 -19.36 -4.90
CA GLY A 183 -9.34 -20.59 -5.39
C GLY A 183 -8.20 -21.14 -4.51
N CYS A 184 -7.98 -20.58 -3.31
CA CYS A 184 -6.87 -20.98 -2.44
C CYS A 184 -7.11 -22.35 -1.78
N ARG A 185 -6.01 -23.05 -1.49
CA ARG A 185 -6.02 -24.29 -0.72
C ARG A 185 -5.03 -24.24 0.44
N ILE A 186 -5.53 -24.46 1.65
CA ILE A 186 -4.70 -24.38 2.88
C ILE A 186 -4.93 -25.63 3.71
N GLU A 187 -3.86 -26.38 4.00
CA GLU A 187 -3.92 -27.62 4.78
C GLU A 187 -2.77 -27.70 5.80
N ASN A 188 -3.05 -28.29 6.95
CA ASN A 188 -2.04 -28.53 8.01
C ASN A 188 -1.16 -27.33 8.30
N SER A 189 -1.76 -26.13 8.40
CA SER A 189 -1.04 -24.86 8.42
C SER A 189 -1.61 -23.88 9.43
N TYR A 190 -0.78 -22.92 9.84
CA TYR A 190 -1.18 -21.77 10.63
C TYR A 190 -1.08 -20.51 9.77
N VAL A 191 -2.17 -19.72 9.73
CA VAL A 191 -2.19 -18.39 9.14
C VAL A 191 -2.48 -17.38 10.25
N GLY A 192 -1.49 -16.57 10.57
CA GLY A 192 -1.55 -15.60 11.66
C GLY A 192 -2.03 -14.22 11.23
N PRO A 193 -2.16 -13.30 12.22
CA PRO A 193 -2.69 -11.97 11.97
C PRO A 193 -1.88 -11.17 10.95
N TYR A 194 -2.59 -10.23 10.31
CA TYR A 194 -2.04 -9.30 9.32
C TYR A 194 -1.42 -9.99 8.10
N THR A 195 -2.01 -11.13 7.71
CA THR A 195 -1.62 -11.86 6.51
C THR A 195 -2.66 -11.67 5.42
N SER A 196 -2.19 -11.29 4.23
CA SER A 196 -2.98 -11.23 3.00
C SER A 196 -2.48 -12.30 2.04
N ILE A 197 -3.39 -13.15 1.58
CA ILE A 197 -3.12 -14.24 0.64
C ILE A 197 -3.89 -13.93 -0.64
N GLY A 198 -3.20 -13.91 -1.78
CA GLY A 198 -3.75 -13.69 -3.11
C GLY A 198 -4.62 -14.84 -3.60
N ASN A 199 -4.90 -14.85 -4.90
CA ASN A 199 -5.73 -15.89 -5.52
C ASN A 199 -4.91 -17.12 -5.91
N GLU A 200 -5.55 -18.29 -5.97
CA GLU A 200 -4.94 -19.55 -6.44
C GLU A 200 -3.63 -19.89 -5.71
N VAL A 201 -3.59 -19.63 -4.40
CA VAL A 201 -2.44 -19.91 -3.54
C VAL A 201 -2.63 -21.23 -2.83
N GLU A 202 -1.58 -22.05 -2.82
CA GLU A 202 -1.55 -23.32 -2.10
C GLU A 202 -0.59 -23.26 -0.91
N ILE A 203 -1.07 -23.57 0.31
CA ILE A 203 -0.26 -23.54 1.53
C ILE A 203 -0.38 -24.87 2.28
N TYR A 204 0.74 -25.56 2.42
CA TYR A 204 0.82 -26.83 3.11
C TYR A 204 1.91 -26.83 4.18
N ASN A 205 1.64 -27.46 5.32
CA ASN A 205 2.63 -27.70 6.38
C ASN A 205 3.42 -26.46 6.81
N THR A 206 2.81 -25.28 6.78
CA THR A 206 3.50 -23.99 6.94
C THR A 206 2.84 -23.13 8.01
N GLU A 207 3.63 -22.39 8.76
CA GLU A 207 3.16 -21.29 9.60
C GLU A 207 3.52 -19.96 8.93
N ILE A 208 2.53 -19.10 8.75
CA ILE A 208 2.74 -17.76 8.13
C ILE A 208 1.96 -16.68 8.88
N GLU A 209 2.58 -15.54 9.14
CA GLU A 209 1.91 -14.36 9.69
C GLU A 209 2.58 -13.06 9.26
N HIS A 210 1.87 -11.94 9.40
CA HIS A 210 2.33 -10.59 9.06
C HIS A 210 3.02 -10.53 7.69
N SER A 211 2.39 -11.15 6.69
CA SER A 211 2.99 -11.37 5.37
C SER A 211 1.98 -11.08 4.26
N VAL A 212 2.50 -10.75 3.07
CA VAL A 212 1.70 -10.62 1.85
C VAL A 212 2.16 -11.67 0.86
N VAL A 213 1.25 -12.54 0.47
CA VAL A 213 1.44 -13.58 -0.53
C VAL A 213 0.65 -13.20 -1.77
N PHE A 214 1.32 -13.05 -2.91
CA PHE A 214 0.67 -12.72 -4.17
C PHE A 214 0.04 -13.97 -4.82
N ASP A 215 -0.57 -13.80 -5.99
CA ASP A 215 -1.31 -14.86 -6.67
C ASP A 215 -0.42 -16.00 -7.17
N TYR A 216 -0.98 -17.21 -7.26
CA TYR A 216 -0.34 -18.40 -7.82
C TYR A 216 0.93 -18.85 -7.10
N VAL A 217 0.98 -18.67 -5.80
CA VAL A 217 2.12 -19.06 -4.96
C VAL A 217 1.88 -20.45 -4.38
N ASP A 218 2.93 -21.28 -4.38
CA ASP A 218 2.94 -22.58 -3.70
C ASP A 218 3.90 -22.55 -2.52
N ILE A 219 3.38 -22.82 -1.31
CA ILE A 219 4.17 -22.83 -0.07
C ILE A 219 4.03 -24.18 0.61
N ASN A 220 5.13 -24.92 0.69
CA ASN A 220 5.21 -26.16 1.45
C ASN A 220 6.52 -26.18 2.25
N CYS A 221 6.51 -25.47 3.38
CA CYS A 221 7.72 -25.20 4.15
C CYS A 221 7.44 -25.49 5.63
N SER A 222 8.11 -26.48 6.20
CA SER A 222 7.96 -26.86 7.61
C SER A 222 8.51 -25.82 8.61
N LYS A 223 8.72 -24.58 8.16
CA LYS A 223 9.19 -23.45 8.96
C LYS A 223 8.13 -22.36 9.05
N ARG A 224 8.32 -21.46 10.01
CA ARG A 224 7.50 -20.26 10.15
C ARG A 224 8.03 -19.15 9.24
N ILE A 225 7.13 -18.54 8.49
CA ILE A 225 7.36 -17.37 7.63
C ILE A 225 6.73 -16.16 8.31
N VAL A 226 7.50 -15.09 8.48
CA VAL A 226 7.03 -13.84 9.10
C VAL A 226 7.58 -12.64 8.32
N ASP A 227 6.88 -11.50 8.41
CA ASP A 227 7.33 -10.21 7.86
C ASP A 227 7.77 -10.30 6.38
N SER A 228 7.04 -11.11 5.59
CA SER A 228 7.50 -11.51 4.26
C SER A 228 6.57 -11.03 3.15
N LEU A 229 7.18 -10.68 2.01
CA LEU A 229 6.50 -10.44 0.73
C LEU A 229 6.88 -11.58 -0.22
N ILE A 230 5.89 -12.35 -0.65
CA ILE A 230 6.09 -13.49 -1.54
C ILE A 230 5.45 -13.17 -2.89
N GLY A 231 6.28 -12.96 -3.89
CA GLY A 231 5.86 -12.52 -5.21
C GLY A 231 5.05 -13.56 -5.98
N MET A 232 4.35 -13.10 -7.00
CA MET A 232 3.50 -13.93 -7.86
C MET A 232 4.27 -15.12 -8.49
N ASN A 233 3.63 -16.28 -8.57
CA ASN A 233 4.19 -17.53 -9.09
C ASN A 233 5.44 -18.05 -8.35
N ALA A 234 5.69 -17.57 -7.12
CA ALA A 234 6.81 -18.07 -6.32
C ALA A 234 6.51 -19.45 -5.73
N THR A 235 7.56 -20.23 -5.57
CA THR A 235 7.51 -21.51 -4.83
C THR A 235 8.42 -21.43 -3.63
N VAL A 236 7.87 -21.70 -2.44
CA VAL A 236 8.61 -21.76 -1.18
C VAL A 236 8.51 -23.18 -0.63
N SER A 237 9.64 -23.89 -0.59
CA SER A 237 9.65 -25.27 -0.12
C SER A 237 10.81 -25.53 0.85
N SER A 238 10.61 -26.46 1.78
CA SER A 238 11.72 -26.96 2.58
C SER A 238 12.71 -27.72 1.69
N ALA A 239 13.99 -27.52 1.92
CA ALA A 239 15.00 -28.39 1.35
C ALA A 239 14.76 -29.83 1.84
N HIS A 240 14.77 -30.79 0.93
CA HIS A 240 14.76 -32.19 1.33
C HIS A 240 16.01 -32.50 2.18
N ASP A 241 15.90 -33.45 3.09
CA ASP A 241 17.01 -33.92 3.92
C ASP A 241 18.11 -34.54 3.02
N THR A 242 19.00 -33.70 2.59
CA THR A 242 20.18 -34.08 1.80
C THR A 242 21.42 -33.89 2.64
N LEU A 243 22.39 -34.77 2.46
CA LEU A 243 23.72 -34.63 3.07
C LEU A 243 24.76 -34.34 1.98
N PRO A 244 25.52 -33.23 2.08
CA PRO A 244 25.42 -32.17 3.11
C PRO A 244 24.14 -31.31 2.96
N LEU A 245 23.68 -30.78 4.10
CA LEU A 245 22.55 -29.83 4.13
C LEU A 245 22.94 -28.55 3.38
N GLY A 246 22.04 -28.04 2.57
CA GLY A 246 22.25 -26.79 1.83
C GLY A 246 20.94 -26.17 1.38
N HIS A 247 20.96 -24.87 1.18
CA HIS A 247 19.86 -24.12 0.60
C HIS A 247 20.10 -23.91 -0.90
N LYS A 248 19.10 -24.22 -1.73
CA LYS A 248 19.12 -23.89 -3.14
C LYS A 248 18.30 -22.61 -3.32
N LEU A 249 18.96 -21.52 -3.71
CA LEU A 249 18.34 -20.22 -3.93
C LEU A 249 18.35 -19.89 -5.42
N VAL A 250 17.20 -19.52 -5.95
CA VAL A 250 17.03 -18.88 -7.26
C VAL A 250 16.30 -17.58 -6.98
N ILE A 251 17.03 -16.48 -7.01
CA ILE A 251 16.58 -15.19 -6.47
C ILE A 251 16.58 -14.17 -7.61
N GLY A 252 15.52 -13.38 -7.69
CA GLY A 252 15.41 -12.26 -8.63
C GLY A 252 16.16 -11.02 -8.15
N ASP A 253 16.13 -9.97 -8.96
CA ASP A 253 16.74 -8.69 -8.66
C ASP A 253 16.08 -8.04 -7.42
N ASN A 254 16.90 -7.34 -6.61
CA ASN A 254 16.49 -6.63 -5.39
C ASN A 254 15.83 -7.50 -4.30
N ALA A 255 16.00 -8.82 -4.36
CA ALA A 255 15.50 -9.70 -3.31
C ALA A 255 16.37 -9.62 -2.05
N VAL A 256 15.72 -9.70 -0.88
CA VAL A 256 16.36 -9.86 0.43
C VAL A 256 15.90 -11.21 0.98
N VAL A 257 16.83 -12.05 1.40
CA VAL A 257 16.55 -13.39 1.93
C VAL A 257 17.32 -13.60 3.23
N GLU A 258 16.60 -13.87 4.30
CA GLU A 258 17.15 -14.30 5.59
C GLU A 258 16.86 -15.79 5.79
N ILE A 259 17.87 -16.61 6.09
CA ILE A 259 17.79 -18.08 6.14
C ILE A 259 18.29 -18.67 7.48
#